data_2ddeb2ba05fcaa05e3c93fd662cb37cd
#
_entry.id   2ddeb2ba05fcaa05e3c93fd662cb37cd
#
_cell.length_a   1.000
_cell.length_b   1.000
_cell.length_c   1.000
_cell.angle_alpha   90.00
_cell.angle_beta   90.00
_cell.angle_gamma   90.00
#
_symmetry.space_group_name_H-M   'P 1'
#
loop_
_entity.id
_entity.type
_entity.pdbx_description
1 polymer ?
#
loop_
_entity_poly.entity_id
_entity_poly.type
_entity_poly.pdbx_seq_one_letter_code
_entity_poly.pdbx_strand_id
1 'polypeptide(L)'
;MLDICAKFFRSIHISGWVKHDEEVLLRIDVLNCQHLAQTFEVGLPHAGSANVGRNLGFNVDILLKAEEFPFEAFICFSFSNLKQETVALYDLVHERLASFPTFGVYQRFRDLVTAPEFRRMLDLGGRERSKIDHAKQFPGNDVTVIDSLPGDNVDMVGDAHSLGGCFPAGSFDAIQSIGVFEHILMPWKAVLEINKILRPGGLVYIHTHQALGLHDIPRDFWRFSADVWPALFNHGTGFEIVERAMSHETFLIPQFWRPEKRDAESSAGFEISVVLARKTSETALSWEVSPDETGGAKTR
;
A
#
# COMPACT_ATOMS: atom_id res chain seq x y z
N MET A 1 2.62 -8.31 19.25
CA MET A 1 2.03 -8.02 17.92
C MET A 1 1.00 -6.91 18.04
N LEU A 2 0.97 -5.99 17.09
CA LEU A 2 -0.03 -4.93 17.02
C LEU A 2 -1.22 -5.35 16.16
N ASP A 3 -2.41 -4.96 16.58
CA ASP A 3 -3.62 -5.03 15.76
C ASP A 3 -3.94 -3.67 15.17
N ILE A 4 -3.87 -2.61 15.99
CA ILE A 4 -4.16 -1.23 15.61
C ILE A 4 -3.05 -0.31 16.14
N CYS A 5 -2.65 0.64 15.31
CA CYS A 5 -1.92 1.83 15.71
C CYS A 5 -2.49 3.01 14.92
N ALA A 6 -3.49 3.68 15.48
CA ALA A 6 -4.25 4.74 14.82
C ALA A 6 -4.02 6.10 15.49
N LYS A 7 -3.81 7.13 14.67
CA LYS A 7 -3.65 8.51 15.12
C LYS A 7 -4.78 9.38 14.57
N PHE A 8 -5.45 10.12 15.46
CA PHE A 8 -6.45 11.09 15.08
C PHE A 8 -6.19 12.41 15.82
N PHE A 9 -5.74 13.45 15.11
CA PHE A 9 -5.20 14.68 15.67
C PHE A 9 -4.09 14.39 16.71
N ARG A 10 -4.36 14.71 17.99
CA ARG A 10 -3.44 14.46 19.11
C ARG A 10 -3.72 13.17 19.87
N SER A 11 -4.74 12.43 19.49
CA SER A 11 -5.07 11.15 20.11
C SER A 11 -4.44 10.02 19.33
N ILE A 12 -3.81 9.07 20.03
CA ILE A 12 -3.27 7.84 19.48
C ILE A 12 -3.90 6.68 20.22
N HIS A 13 -4.37 5.70 19.47
CA HIS A 13 -4.84 4.44 19.97
C HIS A 13 -3.92 3.32 19.48
N ILE A 14 -3.40 2.52 20.39
CA ILE A 14 -2.57 1.35 20.11
C ILE A 14 -3.21 0.14 20.79
N SER A 15 -3.53 -0.89 20.03
CA SER A 15 -4.00 -2.15 20.56
C SER A 15 -3.25 -3.32 19.96
N GLY A 16 -3.26 -4.44 20.68
CA GLY A 16 -2.58 -5.65 20.27
C GLY A 16 -2.53 -6.69 21.36
N TRP A 17 -1.58 -7.59 21.26
CA TRP A 17 -1.36 -8.64 22.26
C TRP A 17 0.14 -8.99 22.36
N VAL A 18 0.51 -9.52 23.55
CA VAL A 18 1.88 -9.95 23.84
C VAL A 18 1.90 -11.47 23.95
N LYS A 19 2.86 -12.11 23.27
CA LYS A 19 3.11 -13.54 23.43
C LYS A 19 4.11 -13.74 24.58
N HIS A 20 3.59 -14.15 25.72
CA HIS A 20 4.43 -14.51 26.86
C HIS A 20 3.91 -15.80 27.51
N ASP A 21 4.77 -16.79 27.72
CA ASP A 21 4.33 -18.14 28.04
C ASP A 21 3.94 -18.32 29.52
N GLU A 22 4.45 -17.49 30.44
CA GLU A 22 4.29 -17.72 31.88
C GLU A 22 3.89 -16.49 32.71
N GLU A 23 3.91 -15.27 32.14
CA GLU A 23 3.77 -14.04 32.88
C GLU A 23 2.47 -13.29 32.57
N VAL A 24 2.01 -12.47 33.49
CA VAL A 24 0.87 -11.59 33.32
C VAL A 24 1.38 -10.20 32.97
N LEU A 25 0.84 -9.61 31.91
CA LEU A 25 1.08 -8.22 31.54
C LEU A 25 0.36 -7.31 32.55
N LEU A 26 1.11 -6.46 33.25
CA LEU A 26 0.58 -5.58 34.30
C LEU A 26 0.45 -4.14 33.84
N ARG A 27 1.36 -3.68 32.97
CA ARG A 27 1.45 -2.27 32.59
C ARG A 27 2.06 -2.11 31.19
N ILE A 28 1.64 -1.05 30.53
CA ILE A 28 2.21 -0.60 29.26
C ILE A 28 2.49 0.89 29.37
N ASP A 29 3.69 1.29 29.01
CA ASP A 29 4.11 2.69 28.90
C ASP A 29 4.61 2.97 27.48
N VAL A 30 4.27 4.13 26.94
CA VAL A 30 4.86 4.62 25.70
C VAL A 30 5.94 5.64 26.05
N LEU A 31 7.16 5.27 25.68
CA LEU A 31 8.38 6.03 26.01
C LEU A 31 8.79 6.90 24.81
N ASN A 32 9.59 7.91 25.11
CA ASN A 32 10.10 8.87 24.12
C ASN A 32 8.99 9.62 23.36
N CYS A 33 7.84 9.80 24.03
CA CYS A 33 6.68 10.47 23.50
C CYS A 33 6.17 11.49 24.53
N GLN A 34 6.10 12.77 24.14
CA GLN A 34 5.53 13.80 25.01
C GLN A 34 4.00 13.75 24.96
N HIS A 35 3.39 13.31 26.05
CA HIS A 35 1.93 13.22 26.17
C HIS A 35 1.38 14.01 27.36
N LEU A 36 0.11 14.42 27.26
CA LEU A 36 -0.65 15.04 28.34
C LEU A 36 -1.25 13.99 29.24
N ALA A 37 -1.72 12.88 28.65
CA ALA A 37 -2.32 11.76 29.33
C ALA A 37 -2.03 10.47 28.58
N GLN A 38 -1.91 9.37 29.31
CA GLN A 38 -1.89 8.02 28.81
C GLN A 38 -2.81 7.18 29.68
N THR A 39 -3.67 6.39 29.06
CA THR A 39 -4.47 5.35 29.71
C THR A 39 -4.13 4.00 29.08
N PHE A 40 -4.24 2.92 29.83
CA PHE A 40 -4.04 1.58 29.31
C PHE A 40 -4.97 0.57 29.96
N GLU A 41 -5.29 -0.47 29.20
CA GLU A 41 -5.98 -1.66 29.66
C GLU A 41 -5.15 -2.88 29.27
N VAL A 42 -5.04 -3.86 30.16
CA VAL A 42 -4.29 -5.11 29.96
C VAL A 42 -5.12 -6.32 30.36
N GLY A 43 -4.71 -7.49 29.93
CA GLY A 43 -5.43 -8.73 30.23
C GLY A 43 -6.71 -8.90 29.43
N LEU A 44 -6.82 -8.23 28.30
CA LEU A 44 -7.99 -8.30 27.42
C LEU A 44 -8.03 -9.64 26.67
N PRO A 45 -9.24 -10.17 26.38
CA PRO A 45 -9.37 -11.31 25.49
C PRO A 45 -8.88 -10.98 24.09
N HIS A 46 -8.09 -11.85 23.50
CA HIS A 46 -7.60 -11.67 22.13
C HIS A 46 -7.61 -13.00 21.37
N ALA A 47 -8.05 -12.97 20.11
CA ALA A 47 -8.14 -14.17 19.27
C ALA A 47 -6.78 -14.86 19.06
N GLY A 48 -5.69 -14.08 18.95
CA GLY A 48 -4.33 -14.59 18.85
C GLY A 48 -3.79 -15.26 20.10
N SER A 49 -4.36 -14.95 21.30
CA SER A 49 -3.99 -15.54 22.58
C SER A 49 -4.88 -16.74 23.00
N ALA A 50 -5.94 -17.03 22.26
CA ALA A 50 -6.93 -18.07 22.60
C ALA A 50 -6.33 -19.47 22.78
N ASN A 51 -5.24 -19.77 22.09
CA ASN A 51 -4.53 -21.06 22.17
C ASN A 51 -3.63 -21.19 23.42
N VAL A 52 -3.42 -20.11 24.17
CA VAL A 52 -2.51 -20.07 25.34
C VAL A 52 -3.26 -19.98 26.66
N GLY A 53 -4.61 -19.85 26.63
CA GLY A 53 -5.46 -19.84 27.82
C GLY A 53 -5.31 -18.59 28.68
N ARG A 54 -4.69 -17.50 28.18
CA ARG A 54 -4.43 -16.26 28.89
C ARG A 54 -4.89 -15.05 28.09
N ASN A 55 -5.48 -14.09 28.79
CA ASN A 55 -5.86 -12.80 28.22
C ASN A 55 -4.60 -11.89 28.19
N LEU A 56 -3.92 -11.82 27.06
CA LEU A 56 -2.70 -11.03 26.85
C LEU A 56 -2.93 -9.84 25.91
N GLY A 57 -4.18 -9.53 25.64
CA GLY A 57 -4.56 -8.34 24.87
C GLY A 57 -4.37 -7.05 25.66
N PHE A 58 -4.14 -5.96 24.96
CA PHE A 58 -3.97 -4.64 25.53
C PHE A 58 -4.54 -3.54 24.64
N ASN A 59 -4.93 -2.43 25.29
CA ASN A 59 -5.22 -1.14 24.66
C ASN A 59 -4.42 -0.04 25.35
N VAL A 60 -3.91 0.92 24.58
CA VAL A 60 -3.27 2.14 25.07
C VAL A 60 -3.83 3.33 24.31
N ASP A 61 -4.33 4.32 25.08
CA ASP A 61 -4.77 5.59 24.55
C ASP A 61 -3.84 6.70 25.04
N ILE A 62 -3.37 7.52 24.12
CA ILE A 62 -2.41 8.60 24.39
C ILE A 62 -2.98 9.91 23.89
N LEU A 63 -2.96 10.94 24.73
CA LEU A 63 -3.19 12.32 24.33
C LEU A 63 -1.85 13.07 24.26
N LEU A 64 -1.41 13.38 23.04
CA LEU A 64 -0.15 14.09 22.81
C LEU A 64 -0.18 15.54 23.26
N LYS A 65 0.96 16.11 23.64
CA LYS A 65 1.14 17.55 23.88
C LYS A 65 1.11 18.35 22.58
N ALA A 66 1.65 17.79 21.50
CA ALA A 66 1.65 18.36 20.16
C ALA A 66 1.06 17.36 19.17
N GLU A 67 0.79 17.79 17.92
CA GLU A 67 0.26 16.92 16.87
C GLU A 67 1.31 15.96 16.31
N GLU A 68 2.57 16.21 16.58
CA GLU A 68 3.68 15.36 16.13
C GLU A 68 3.82 14.12 17.01
N PHE A 69 3.88 12.96 16.37
CA PHE A 69 4.22 11.70 17.02
C PHE A 69 5.67 11.35 16.66
N PRO A 70 6.55 11.14 17.65
CA PRO A 70 7.96 10.87 17.36
C PRO A 70 8.11 9.49 16.70
N PHE A 71 8.87 9.45 15.61
CA PHE A 71 9.24 8.21 14.93
C PHE A 71 9.99 7.23 15.86
N GLU A 72 10.67 7.73 16.88
CA GLU A 72 11.48 6.97 17.85
C GLU A 72 10.71 6.64 19.14
N ALA A 73 9.38 6.45 19.05
CA ALA A 73 8.61 5.99 20.20
C ALA A 73 8.87 4.51 20.48
N PHE A 74 8.86 4.15 21.78
CA PHE A 74 9.00 2.76 22.21
C PHE A 74 7.79 2.37 23.06
N ILE A 75 7.42 1.10 23.01
CA ILE A 75 6.45 0.49 23.93
C ILE A 75 7.22 -0.33 24.96
N CYS A 76 6.99 -0.05 26.23
CA CYS A 76 7.53 -0.78 27.36
C CYS A 76 6.43 -1.64 28.00
N PHE A 77 6.58 -2.93 27.94
CA PHE A 77 5.72 -3.92 28.58
C PHE A 77 6.31 -4.29 29.95
N SER A 78 5.50 -4.21 31.03
CA SER A 78 5.92 -4.61 32.39
C SER A 78 5.10 -5.82 32.85
N PHE A 79 5.76 -6.87 33.29
CA PHE A 79 5.19 -8.15 33.64
C PHE A 79 5.21 -8.43 35.15
N SER A 80 4.45 -9.43 35.57
CA SER A 80 4.26 -9.85 36.97
C SER A 80 5.56 -10.30 37.67
N ASN A 81 6.56 -10.74 36.92
CA ASN A 81 7.88 -11.12 37.44
C ASN A 81 8.87 -9.96 37.54
N LEU A 82 8.42 -8.72 37.42
CA LEU A 82 9.23 -7.52 37.37
C LEU A 82 10.10 -7.35 36.12
N LYS A 83 9.99 -8.25 35.14
CA LYS A 83 10.64 -8.06 33.84
C LYS A 83 9.97 -6.94 33.08
N GLN A 84 10.79 -6.24 32.28
CA GLN A 84 10.35 -5.25 31.32
C GLN A 84 10.91 -5.59 29.95
N GLU A 85 10.08 -5.44 28.93
CA GLU A 85 10.50 -5.53 27.53
C GLU A 85 10.17 -4.23 26.84
N THR A 86 11.15 -3.64 26.18
CA THR A 86 10.98 -2.39 25.44
C THR A 86 11.24 -2.67 23.96
N VAL A 87 10.25 -2.35 23.13
CA VAL A 87 10.29 -2.57 21.67
C VAL A 87 10.03 -1.25 20.98
N ALA A 88 10.76 -0.97 19.90
CA ALA A 88 10.46 0.19 19.07
C ALA A 88 9.07 0.03 18.42
N LEU A 89 8.25 1.06 18.53
CA LEU A 89 6.91 1.05 17.90
C LEU A 89 7.04 0.87 16.37
N TYR A 90 8.05 1.46 15.78
CA TYR A 90 8.37 1.32 14.35
C TYR A 90 8.55 -0.15 13.95
N ASP A 91 9.28 -0.96 14.74
CA ASP A 91 9.50 -2.38 14.44
C ASP A 91 8.21 -3.18 14.50
N LEU A 92 7.37 -2.91 15.52
CA LEU A 92 6.06 -3.56 15.66
C LEU A 92 5.12 -3.22 14.50
N VAL A 93 5.12 -1.95 14.06
CA VAL A 93 4.33 -1.53 12.89
C VAL A 93 4.84 -2.20 11.63
N HIS A 94 6.15 -2.27 11.42
CA HIS A 94 6.75 -2.92 10.25
C HIS A 94 6.46 -4.42 10.21
N GLU A 95 6.56 -5.11 11.36
CA GLU A 95 6.17 -6.52 11.46
C GLU A 95 4.71 -6.73 11.05
N ARG A 96 3.82 -5.83 11.51
CA ARG A 96 2.41 -5.88 11.13
C ARG A 96 2.18 -5.63 9.64
N LEU A 97 2.82 -4.61 9.07
CA LEU A 97 2.72 -4.28 7.64
C LEU A 97 3.20 -5.45 6.75
N ALA A 98 4.29 -6.13 7.15
CA ALA A 98 4.80 -7.30 6.44
C ALA A 98 3.83 -8.49 6.45
N SER A 99 2.88 -8.54 7.39
CA SER A 99 1.86 -9.58 7.47
C SER A 99 0.63 -9.32 6.57
N PHE A 100 0.53 -8.15 5.96
CA PHE A 100 -0.62 -7.79 5.15
C PHE A 100 -0.64 -8.52 3.79
N PRO A 101 -1.84 -8.88 3.28
CA PRO A 101 -1.97 -9.55 1.99
C PRO A 101 -1.30 -8.80 0.83
N THR A 102 -1.40 -7.47 0.79
CA THR A 102 -0.77 -6.64 -0.26
C THR A 102 0.75 -6.74 -0.27
N PHE A 103 1.38 -6.87 0.90
CA PHE A 103 2.82 -7.13 0.98
C PHE A 103 3.17 -8.52 0.44
N GLY A 104 2.34 -9.53 0.71
CA GLY A 104 2.51 -10.88 0.16
C GLY A 104 2.46 -10.89 -1.37
N VAL A 105 1.51 -10.16 -1.99
CA VAL A 105 1.43 -10.01 -3.46
C VAL A 105 2.68 -9.33 -4.01
N TYR A 106 3.18 -8.27 -3.36
CA TYR A 106 4.41 -7.59 -3.78
C TYR A 106 5.64 -8.50 -3.67
N GLN A 107 5.77 -9.23 -2.55
CA GLN A 107 6.87 -10.16 -2.38
C GLN A 107 6.84 -11.27 -3.44
N ARG A 108 5.66 -11.81 -3.74
CA ARG A 108 5.48 -12.77 -4.83
C ARG A 108 5.90 -12.21 -6.18
N PHE A 109 5.54 -10.95 -6.50
CA PHE A 109 6.03 -10.30 -7.72
C PHE A 109 7.56 -10.23 -7.72
N ARG A 110 8.17 -9.77 -6.64
CA ARG A 110 9.63 -9.69 -6.52
C ARG A 110 10.31 -11.03 -6.71
N ASP A 111 9.80 -12.09 -6.08
CA ASP A 111 10.36 -13.45 -6.21
C ASP A 111 10.27 -13.95 -7.65
N LEU A 112 9.16 -13.71 -8.34
CA LEU A 112 8.97 -14.12 -9.74
C LEU A 112 9.94 -13.41 -10.69
N VAL A 113 10.17 -12.12 -10.51
CA VAL A 113 11.03 -11.33 -11.40
C VAL A 113 12.54 -11.54 -11.15
N THR A 114 12.92 -12.32 -10.13
CA THR A 114 14.31 -12.77 -9.95
C THR A 114 14.71 -13.90 -10.91
N ALA A 115 13.73 -14.55 -11.55
CA ALA A 115 14.01 -15.61 -12.52
C ALA A 115 14.73 -15.03 -13.77
N PRO A 116 15.69 -15.77 -14.36
CA PRO A 116 16.57 -15.26 -15.42
C PRO A 116 15.87 -14.72 -16.68
N GLU A 117 14.64 -15.16 -16.92
CA GLU A 117 13.80 -14.70 -18.03
C GLU A 117 13.20 -13.30 -17.82
N PHE A 118 13.26 -12.76 -16.60
CA PHE A 118 12.79 -11.40 -16.27
C PHE A 118 14.00 -10.47 -16.10
N ARG A 119 14.52 -9.94 -17.20
CA ARG A 119 15.66 -9.01 -17.16
C ARG A 119 15.26 -7.56 -17.28
N ARG A 120 14.37 -7.27 -18.22
CA ARG A 120 13.99 -5.90 -18.57
C ARG A 120 12.71 -5.52 -17.83
N MET A 121 12.81 -4.57 -16.93
CA MET A 121 11.69 -4.08 -16.16
C MET A 121 11.40 -2.62 -16.47
N LEU A 122 10.12 -2.25 -16.43
CA LEU A 122 9.68 -0.86 -16.46
C LEU A 122 9.13 -0.50 -15.07
N ASP A 123 9.61 0.61 -14.53
CA ASP A 123 9.01 1.29 -13.39
C ASP A 123 8.17 2.46 -13.90
N LEU A 124 6.86 2.25 -13.99
CA LEU A 124 5.90 3.20 -14.55
C LEU A 124 5.46 4.20 -13.47
N GLY A 125 5.84 5.47 -13.63
CA GLY A 125 5.63 6.53 -12.65
C GLY A 125 6.65 6.51 -11.51
N GLY A 126 7.81 5.90 -11.75
CA GLY A 126 8.86 5.64 -10.74
C GLY A 126 9.70 6.85 -10.34
N ARG A 127 9.29 8.09 -10.65
CA ARG A 127 10.01 9.29 -10.23
C ARG A 127 10.12 9.39 -8.72
N GLU A 128 11.34 9.52 -8.23
CA GLU A 128 11.62 9.64 -6.79
C GLU A 128 10.98 10.91 -6.20
N ARG A 129 9.89 10.73 -5.43
CA ARG A 129 9.19 11.82 -4.73
C ARG A 129 9.37 11.74 -3.22
N SER A 130 9.38 10.52 -2.68
CA SER A 130 9.42 10.24 -1.23
C SER A 130 10.80 9.78 -0.78
N LYS A 131 11.87 10.09 -1.52
CA LYS A 131 13.23 9.57 -1.32
C LYS A 131 13.31 8.04 -1.41
N ILE A 132 12.34 7.41 -2.05
CA ILE A 132 12.31 5.98 -2.34
C ILE A 132 12.50 5.80 -3.84
N ASP A 133 13.60 5.19 -4.21
CA ASP A 133 13.87 4.73 -5.56
C ASP A 133 13.48 3.25 -5.64
N HIS A 134 12.30 3.00 -6.19
CA HIS A 134 11.76 1.65 -6.29
C HIS A 134 12.58 0.77 -7.24
N ALA A 135 13.23 1.33 -8.25
CA ALA A 135 14.08 0.60 -9.18
C ALA A 135 15.25 -0.08 -8.47
N LYS A 136 15.83 0.55 -7.46
CA LYS A 136 16.91 -0.04 -6.65
C LYS A 136 16.54 -1.30 -5.88
N GLN A 137 15.25 -1.62 -5.78
CA GLN A 137 14.80 -2.86 -5.14
C GLN A 137 14.98 -4.10 -6.02
N PHE A 138 15.38 -3.91 -7.29
CA PHE A 138 15.58 -4.97 -8.29
C PHE A 138 17.02 -4.99 -8.84
N PRO A 139 18.03 -5.26 -7.99
CA PRO A 139 19.44 -5.13 -8.38
C PRO A 139 19.88 -6.14 -9.44
N GLY A 140 19.09 -7.18 -9.70
CA GLY A 140 19.33 -8.19 -10.74
C GLY A 140 18.68 -7.88 -12.10
N ASN A 141 17.89 -6.82 -12.18
CA ASN A 141 17.11 -6.46 -13.36
C ASN A 141 17.65 -5.16 -13.99
N ASP A 142 17.46 -5.04 -15.29
CA ASP A 142 17.67 -3.81 -16.05
C ASP A 142 16.36 -3.00 -15.99
N VAL A 143 16.30 -2.04 -15.08
CA VAL A 143 15.08 -1.28 -14.79
C VAL A 143 15.14 0.05 -15.52
N THR A 144 14.15 0.31 -16.38
CA THR A 144 13.91 1.61 -17.00
C THR A 144 12.82 2.34 -16.22
N VAL A 145 13.05 3.59 -15.85
CA VAL A 145 12.08 4.44 -15.15
C VAL A 145 11.44 5.42 -16.14
N ILE A 146 10.12 5.37 -16.28
CA ILE A 146 9.34 6.36 -17.04
C ILE A 146 8.40 7.12 -16.11
N ASP A 147 8.33 8.44 -16.29
CA ASP A 147 7.37 9.30 -15.56
C ASP A 147 6.86 10.40 -16.50
N SER A 148 5.70 10.99 -16.19
CA SER A 148 5.15 12.13 -16.94
C SER A 148 5.93 13.43 -16.72
N LEU A 149 6.79 13.47 -15.70
CA LEU A 149 7.63 14.60 -15.34
C LEU A 149 9.10 14.17 -15.24
N PRO A 150 10.05 15.07 -15.51
CA PRO A 150 11.48 14.77 -15.34
C PRO A 150 11.85 14.61 -13.86
N GLY A 151 12.88 13.82 -13.59
CA GLY A 151 13.47 13.58 -12.27
C GLY A 151 14.86 12.98 -12.40
N ASP A 152 15.66 13.02 -11.32
CA ASP A 152 17.05 12.55 -11.33
C ASP A 152 17.17 11.05 -11.63
N ASN A 153 16.15 10.27 -11.27
CA ASN A 153 16.08 8.83 -11.51
C ASN A 153 15.18 8.46 -12.70
N VAL A 154 14.74 9.43 -13.52
CA VAL A 154 13.84 9.20 -14.66
C VAL A 154 14.65 9.05 -15.94
N ASP A 155 14.60 7.87 -16.55
CA ASP A 155 15.30 7.60 -17.82
C ASP A 155 14.56 8.17 -19.02
N MET A 156 13.23 8.22 -18.95
CA MET A 156 12.37 8.71 -20.02
C MET A 156 11.18 9.49 -19.48
N VAL A 157 10.92 10.65 -20.07
CA VAL A 157 9.66 11.39 -19.84
C VAL A 157 8.63 10.92 -20.85
N GLY A 158 7.48 10.43 -20.37
CA GLY A 158 6.42 9.90 -21.24
C GLY A 158 5.09 9.72 -20.53
N ASP A 159 4.05 9.43 -21.31
CA ASP A 159 2.68 9.30 -20.84
C ASP A 159 2.24 7.82 -20.84
N ALA A 160 1.68 7.36 -19.74
CA ALA A 160 1.11 6.01 -19.59
C ALA A 160 0.03 5.68 -20.64
N HIS A 161 -0.61 6.70 -21.20
CA HIS A 161 -1.62 6.54 -22.24
C HIS A 161 -1.05 6.31 -23.66
N SER A 162 0.29 6.33 -23.83
CA SER A 162 0.98 6.22 -25.12
C SER A 162 2.32 5.49 -25.07
N LEU A 163 2.44 4.47 -24.20
CA LEU A 163 3.68 3.70 -24.01
C LEU A 163 4.18 3.02 -25.28
N GLY A 164 3.28 2.57 -26.17
CA GLY A 164 3.64 2.02 -27.47
C GLY A 164 4.31 3.01 -28.42
N GLY A 165 4.21 4.33 -28.15
CA GLY A 165 4.97 5.37 -28.81
C GLY A 165 6.37 5.58 -28.22
N CYS A 166 6.58 5.17 -26.98
CA CYS A 166 7.85 5.28 -26.28
C CYS A 166 8.73 4.04 -26.45
N PHE A 167 8.12 2.85 -26.51
CA PHE A 167 8.81 1.57 -26.48
C PHE A 167 8.30 0.62 -27.57
N PRO A 168 9.17 -0.18 -28.20
CA PRO A 168 8.76 -1.25 -29.09
C PRO A 168 7.88 -2.29 -28.39
N ALA A 169 7.07 -3.03 -29.18
CA ALA A 169 6.26 -4.12 -28.65
C ALA A 169 7.12 -5.19 -27.97
N GLY A 170 6.67 -5.67 -26.82
CA GLY A 170 7.35 -6.71 -26.05
C GLY A 170 8.72 -6.29 -25.47
N SER A 171 8.96 -5.00 -25.29
CA SER A 171 10.23 -4.47 -24.74
C SER A 171 10.52 -4.92 -23.33
N PHE A 172 9.51 -5.20 -22.53
CA PHE A 172 9.66 -5.50 -21.10
C PHE A 172 9.17 -6.89 -20.73
N ASP A 173 9.86 -7.47 -19.76
CA ASP A 173 9.53 -8.77 -19.18
C ASP A 173 8.62 -8.59 -17.95
N ALA A 174 8.77 -7.47 -17.23
CA ALA A 174 7.93 -7.10 -16.10
C ALA A 174 7.72 -5.57 -16.03
N ILE A 175 6.59 -5.17 -15.46
CA ILE A 175 6.24 -3.77 -15.21
C ILE A 175 5.77 -3.64 -13.77
N GLN A 176 6.23 -2.62 -13.06
CA GLN A 176 5.61 -2.20 -11.80
C GLN A 176 5.09 -0.77 -11.91
N SER A 177 4.10 -0.44 -11.08
CA SER A 177 3.57 0.91 -10.92
C SER A 177 3.04 1.08 -9.50
N ILE A 178 3.59 2.03 -8.74
CA ILE A 178 3.31 2.22 -7.32
C ILE A 178 2.88 3.67 -7.07
N GLY A 179 1.61 3.87 -6.62
CA GLY A 179 1.06 5.19 -6.34
C GLY A 179 0.91 6.07 -7.59
N VAL A 180 0.45 5.48 -8.71
CA VAL A 180 0.38 6.18 -10.01
C VAL A 180 -0.98 6.01 -10.68
N PHE A 181 -1.62 4.83 -10.57
CA PHE A 181 -2.84 4.54 -11.30
C PHE A 181 -4.01 5.45 -10.93
N GLU A 182 -4.06 5.96 -9.72
CA GLU A 182 -5.01 6.98 -9.28
C GLU A 182 -4.89 8.31 -10.04
N HIS A 183 -3.69 8.58 -10.61
CA HIS A 183 -3.36 9.77 -11.38
C HIS A 183 -3.44 9.57 -12.90
N ILE A 184 -3.76 8.37 -13.35
CA ILE A 184 -3.95 8.06 -14.77
C ILE A 184 -5.42 8.32 -15.14
N LEU A 185 -5.67 9.29 -16.01
CA LEU A 185 -7.02 9.71 -16.38
C LEU A 185 -7.85 8.57 -16.98
N MET A 186 -7.24 7.76 -17.85
CA MET A 186 -7.86 6.61 -18.52
C MET A 186 -7.09 5.32 -18.22
N PRO A 187 -7.27 4.71 -17.03
CA PRO A 187 -6.52 3.51 -16.64
C PRO A 187 -6.73 2.32 -17.56
N TRP A 188 -7.90 2.19 -18.20
CA TRP A 188 -8.16 1.18 -19.23
C TRP A 188 -7.25 1.35 -20.45
N LYS A 189 -6.98 2.59 -20.90
CA LYS A 189 -6.05 2.87 -22.00
C LYS A 189 -4.62 2.51 -21.61
N ALA A 190 -4.19 2.89 -20.40
CA ALA A 190 -2.88 2.54 -19.89
C ALA A 190 -2.67 1.03 -19.84
N VAL A 191 -3.69 0.23 -19.46
CA VAL A 191 -3.61 -1.24 -19.48
C VAL A 191 -3.42 -1.77 -20.91
N LEU A 192 -4.09 -1.19 -21.91
CA LEU A 192 -3.89 -1.58 -23.32
C LEU A 192 -2.46 -1.23 -23.80
N GLU A 193 -1.93 -0.08 -23.39
CA GLU A 193 -0.56 0.31 -23.70
C GLU A 193 0.48 -0.59 -22.98
N ILE A 194 0.23 -0.95 -21.71
CA ILE A 194 1.02 -1.95 -21.00
C ILE A 194 1.02 -3.30 -21.73
N ASN A 195 -0.13 -3.73 -22.24
CA ASN A 195 -0.17 -4.96 -23.06
C ASN A 195 0.76 -4.89 -24.26
N LYS A 196 0.77 -3.79 -25.00
CA LYS A 196 1.63 -3.62 -26.21
C LYS A 196 3.10 -3.80 -25.90
N ILE A 197 3.60 -3.18 -24.82
CA ILE A 197 5.04 -3.14 -24.51
C ILE A 197 5.53 -4.31 -23.66
N LEU A 198 4.63 -5.05 -23.02
CA LEU A 198 4.95 -6.23 -22.23
C LEU A 198 5.00 -7.47 -23.14
N ARG A 199 6.02 -8.33 -23.00
CA ARG A 199 6.08 -9.58 -23.76
C ARG A 199 4.99 -10.57 -23.32
N PRO A 200 4.59 -11.54 -24.16
CA PRO A 200 3.76 -12.67 -23.71
C PRO A 200 4.41 -13.41 -22.53
N GLY A 201 3.62 -13.74 -21.51
CA GLY A 201 4.08 -14.32 -20.24
C GLY A 201 4.69 -13.33 -19.28
N GLY A 202 4.84 -12.05 -19.68
CA GLY A 202 5.34 -10.98 -18.80
C GLY A 202 4.37 -10.64 -17.67
N LEU A 203 4.89 -10.01 -16.62
CA LEU A 203 4.16 -9.69 -15.40
C LEU A 203 3.94 -8.19 -15.26
N VAL A 204 2.80 -7.79 -14.72
CA VAL A 204 2.52 -6.42 -14.28
C VAL A 204 2.04 -6.42 -12.84
N TYR A 205 2.67 -5.59 -12.01
CA TYR A 205 2.27 -5.32 -10.65
C TYR A 205 1.84 -3.86 -10.51
N ILE A 206 0.64 -3.65 -9.96
CA ILE A 206 0.13 -2.31 -9.68
C ILE A 206 -0.24 -2.22 -8.20
N HIS A 207 0.20 -1.13 -7.58
CA HIS A 207 -0.15 -0.72 -6.23
C HIS A 207 -0.75 0.68 -6.30
N THR A 208 -1.94 0.87 -5.77
CA THR A 208 -2.65 2.15 -5.77
C THR A 208 -3.59 2.24 -4.55
N HIS A 209 -4.37 3.30 -4.46
CA HIS A 209 -5.20 3.59 -3.30
C HIS A 209 -6.67 3.27 -3.52
N GLN A 210 -7.32 2.70 -2.46
CA GLN A 210 -8.77 2.52 -2.39
C GLN A 210 -9.40 3.61 -1.52
N ALA A 211 -8.75 3.99 -0.41
CA ALA A 211 -9.24 5.03 0.48
C ALA A 211 -8.07 5.92 0.91
N LEU A 212 -7.91 7.04 0.26
CA LEU A 212 -6.92 8.07 0.60
C LEU A 212 -7.52 9.44 0.36
N GLY A 213 -7.12 10.44 1.14
CA GLY A 213 -7.52 11.83 0.92
C GLY A 213 -7.07 12.33 -0.46
N LEU A 214 -7.73 13.37 -0.97
CA LEU A 214 -7.33 13.99 -2.23
C LEU A 214 -5.90 14.52 -2.13
N HIS A 215 -5.08 14.23 -3.13
CA HIS A 215 -3.69 14.64 -3.22
C HIS A 215 -3.30 14.90 -4.68
N ASP A 216 -2.22 15.63 -4.91
CA ASP A 216 -1.72 15.96 -6.25
C ASP A 216 -2.77 16.53 -7.23
N ILE A 217 -3.75 17.26 -6.68
CA ILE A 217 -4.79 17.92 -7.47
C ILE A 217 -4.14 18.84 -8.53
N PRO A 218 -4.64 18.86 -9.78
CA PRO A 218 -5.92 18.32 -10.27
C PRO A 218 -5.85 16.91 -10.87
N ARG A 219 -4.81 16.14 -10.66
CA ARG A 219 -4.61 14.84 -11.30
C ARG A 219 -4.88 13.64 -10.38
N ASP A 220 -5.76 13.76 -9.42
CA ASP A 220 -6.18 12.69 -8.51
C ASP A 220 -7.58 12.21 -8.92
N PHE A 221 -7.66 11.23 -9.82
CA PHE A 221 -8.90 10.88 -10.52
C PHE A 221 -9.62 9.68 -9.91
N TRP A 222 -8.89 8.69 -9.36
CA TRP A 222 -9.46 7.38 -9.08
C TRP A 222 -9.17 6.86 -7.69
N ARG A 223 -10.07 5.98 -7.23
CA ARG A 223 -9.88 5.11 -6.06
C ARG A 223 -10.28 3.69 -6.47
N PHE A 224 -9.38 2.73 -6.28
CA PHE A 224 -9.50 1.38 -6.83
C PHE A 224 -9.83 0.36 -5.75
N SER A 225 -11.02 -0.24 -5.77
CA SER A 225 -11.26 -1.47 -4.99
C SER A 225 -10.62 -2.68 -5.68
N ALA A 226 -10.49 -3.80 -4.95
CA ALA A 226 -10.00 -5.04 -5.58
C ALA A 226 -10.93 -5.56 -6.69
N ASP A 227 -12.20 -5.14 -6.71
CA ASP A 227 -13.17 -5.60 -7.68
C ASP A 227 -13.11 -4.88 -9.04
N VAL A 228 -12.35 -3.78 -9.12
CA VAL A 228 -12.10 -3.11 -10.41
C VAL A 228 -11.05 -3.85 -11.25
N TRP A 229 -10.14 -4.61 -10.62
CA TRP A 229 -9.06 -5.24 -11.35
C TRP A 229 -9.49 -6.22 -12.44
N PRO A 230 -10.52 -7.07 -12.25
CA PRO A 230 -11.06 -7.91 -13.33
C PRO A 230 -11.65 -7.14 -14.52
N ALA A 231 -12.09 -5.89 -14.31
CA ALA A 231 -12.55 -5.05 -15.40
C ALA A 231 -11.38 -4.53 -16.26
N LEU A 232 -10.22 -4.34 -15.66
CA LEU A 232 -9.02 -3.84 -16.33
C LEU A 232 -8.12 -4.96 -16.85
N PHE A 233 -7.93 -6.03 -16.07
CA PHE A 233 -7.06 -7.17 -16.41
C PHE A 233 -7.90 -8.42 -16.62
N ASN A 234 -8.19 -8.74 -17.86
CA ASN A 234 -9.03 -9.87 -18.28
C ASN A 234 -8.61 -10.40 -19.65
N HIS A 235 -9.26 -11.46 -20.12
CA HIS A 235 -8.95 -12.06 -21.42
C HIS A 235 -9.11 -11.07 -22.60
N GLY A 236 -10.03 -10.12 -22.53
CA GLY A 236 -10.22 -9.11 -23.60
C GLY A 236 -9.05 -8.11 -23.65
N THR A 237 -8.47 -7.75 -22.53
CA THR A 237 -7.26 -6.91 -22.44
C THR A 237 -5.97 -7.72 -22.57
N GLY A 238 -6.05 -9.04 -22.73
CA GLY A 238 -4.94 -9.96 -22.93
C GLY A 238 -4.21 -10.35 -21.64
N PHE A 239 -4.90 -10.33 -20.50
CA PHE A 239 -4.32 -10.64 -19.20
C PHE A 239 -5.10 -11.69 -18.43
N GLU A 240 -4.41 -12.36 -17.52
CA GLU A 240 -4.99 -13.11 -16.40
C GLU A 240 -4.51 -12.50 -15.07
N ILE A 241 -5.38 -12.43 -14.07
CA ILE A 241 -5.01 -12.02 -12.73
C ILE A 241 -4.38 -13.22 -12.03
N VAL A 242 -3.13 -13.03 -11.57
CA VAL A 242 -2.41 -14.01 -10.74
C VAL A 242 -2.85 -13.87 -9.28
N GLU A 243 -2.91 -12.64 -8.80
CA GLU A 243 -3.31 -12.33 -7.43
C GLU A 243 -3.77 -10.88 -7.30
N ARG A 244 -4.68 -10.61 -6.37
CA ARG A 244 -5.12 -9.27 -6.00
C ARG A 244 -5.42 -9.22 -4.51
N ALA A 245 -5.20 -8.07 -3.89
CA ALA A 245 -5.46 -7.89 -2.47
C ALA A 245 -5.77 -6.42 -2.14
N MET A 246 -6.39 -6.23 -0.98
CA MET A 246 -6.48 -4.95 -0.28
C MET A 246 -5.97 -5.10 1.14
N SER A 247 -5.41 -4.06 1.71
CA SER A 247 -4.99 -4.00 3.10
C SER A 247 -4.84 -2.57 3.61
N HIS A 248 -4.38 -2.42 4.82
CA HIS A 248 -4.36 -1.18 5.60
C HIS A 248 -5.81 -0.73 5.85
N GLU A 249 -6.51 -1.50 6.67
CA GLU A 249 -7.88 -1.16 7.07
C GLU A 249 -7.95 0.27 7.58
N THR A 250 -8.91 1.01 7.08
CA THR A 250 -9.07 2.45 7.29
C THR A 250 -10.51 2.75 7.63
N PHE A 251 -10.71 3.60 8.62
CA PHE A 251 -12.03 4.11 8.97
C PHE A 251 -12.30 5.41 8.23
N LEU A 252 -13.39 5.45 7.46
CA LEU A 252 -13.88 6.67 6.82
C LEU A 252 -14.94 7.30 7.71
N ILE A 253 -14.51 8.21 8.57
CA ILE A 253 -15.37 8.87 9.55
C ILE A 253 -15.88 10.19 8.95
N PRO A 254 -17.20 10.36 8.78
CA PRO A 254 -17.76 11.63 8.30
C PRO A 254 -17.55 12.74 9.34
N GLN A 255 -17.22 13.94 8.89
CA GLN A 255 -17.05 15.11 9.75
C GLN A 255 -18.32 15.41 10.58
N PHE A 256 -19.50 15.18 9.98
CA PHE A 256 -20.78 15.36 10.67
C PHE A 256 -21.44 14.01 10.86
N TRP A 257 -21.66 13.64 12.13
CA TRP A 257 -22.40 12.45 12.47
C TRP A 257 -23.87 12.57 12.04
N ARG A 258 -24.42 11.48 11.51
CA ARG A 258 -25.83 11.33 11.14
C ARG A 258 -26.32 9.94 11.53
N PRO A 259 -27.61 9.77 11.92
CA PRO A 259 -28.13 8.46 12.31
C PRO A 259 -27.92 7.35 11.28
N GLU A 260 -27.95 7.68 9.98
CA GLU A 260 -27.72 6.73 8.88
C GLU A 260 -26.25 6.29 8.76
N LYS A 261 -25.35 6.95 9.51
CA LYS A 261 -23.91 6.66 9.57
C LYS A 261 -23.45 6.19 10.93
N ARG A 262 -24.39 5.72 11.77
CA ARG A 262 -24.08 5.25 13.14
C ARG A 262 -23.11 4.07 13.18
N ASP A 263 -23.09 3.26 12.11
CA ASP A 263 -22.23 2.09 11.99
C ASP A 263 -21.09 2.31 10.95
N ALA A 264 -20.73 3.57 10.68
CA ALA A 264 -19.69 3.91 9.67
C ALA A 264 -18.32 3.31 10.04
N GLU A 265 -18.03 3.22 11.34
CA GLU A 265 -16.82 2.57 11.85
C GLU A 265 -16.79 1.06 11.63
N SER A 266 -17.94 0.44 11.35
CA SER A 266 -18.03 -0.98 11.02
C SER A 266 -17.80 -1.26 9.52
N SER A 267 -17.73 -0.21 8.69
CA SER A 267 -17.54 -0.33 7.25
C SER A 267 -16.05 -0.34 6.95
N ALA A 268 -15.51 -1.49 6.58
CA ALA A 268 -14.11 -1.61 6.22
C ALA A 268 -13.82 -0.82 4.93
N GLY A 269 -12.94 0.18 5.02
CA GLY A 269 -12.19 0.75 3.92
C GLY A 269 -10.77 0.21 3.95
N PHE A 270 -10.06 0.29 2.83
CA PHE A 270 -8.66 -0.11 2.75
C PHE A 270 -7.85 0.99 2.08
N GLU A 271 -6.72 1.34 2.65
CA GLU A 271 -5.87 2.36 2.03
C GLU A 271 -5.31 1.85 0.69
N ILE A 272 -4.82 0.61 0.68
CA ILE A 272 -4.06 0.02 -0.42
C ILE A 272 -4.88 -1.02 -1.18
N SER A 273 -4.80 -0.97 -2.51
CA SER A 273 -5.28 -1.99 -3.43
C SER A 273 -4.19 -2.38 -4.42
N VAL A 274 -3.96 -3.68 -4.59
CA VAL A 274 -2.92 -4.20 -5.48
C VAL A 274 -3.44 -5.27 -6.43
N VAL A 275 -2.77 -5.38 -7.58
CA VAL A 275 -2.96 -6.49 -8.52
C VAL A 275 -1.61 -6.93 -9.08
N LEU A 276 -1.45 -8.24 -9.21
CA LEU A 276 -0.42 -8.91 -10.00
C LEU A 276 -1.13 -9.64 -11.14
N ALA A 277 -0.81 -9.28 -12.36
CA ALA A 277 -1.39 -9.90 -13.56
C ALA A 277 -0.29 -10.37 -14.51
N ARG A 278 -0.63 -11.34 -15.37
CA ARG A 278 0.24 -11.91 -16.39
C ARG A 278 -0.35 -11.66 -17.77
N LYS A 279 0.45 -11.22 -18.72
CA LYS A 279 0.05 -11.14 -20.11
C LYS A 279 -0.07 -12.55 -20.71
N THR A 280 -1.24 -12.87 -21.24
CA THR A 280 -1.54 -14.16 -21.87
C THR A 280 -1.61 -14.06 -23.39
N SER A 281 -2.00 -12.90 -23.92
CA SER A 281 -2.12 -12.65 -25.36
C SER A 281 -2.00 -11.18 -25.71
N GLU A 282 -1.83 -10.89 -27.00
CA GLU A 282 -2.04 -9.55 -27.51
C GLU A 282 -3.53 -9.20 -27.44
N THR A 283 -3.83 -7.95 -27.07
CA THR A 283 -5.21 -7.44 -27.12
C THR A 283 -5.56 -6.91 -28.51
N ALA A 284 -6.78 -7.17 -28.96
CA ALA A 284 -7.35 -6.54 -30.15
C ALA A 284 -8.08 -5.23 -29.83
N LEU A 285 -8.21 -4.89 -28.54
CA LEU A 285 -8.87 -3.66 -28.12
C LEU A 285 -7.96 -2.44 -28.36
N SER A 286 -8.58 -1.34 -28.78
CA SER A 286 -7.93 -0.05 -28.89
C SER A 286 -8.79 1.04 -28.24
N TRP A 287 -8.13 2.13 -27.83
CA TRP A 287 -8.80 3.32 -27.30
C TRP A 287 -8.14 4.54 -27.90
N GLU A 288 -8.81 5.14 -28.90
CA GLU A 288 -8.22 6.20 -29.73
C GLU A 288 -8.23 7.57 -29.04
N VAL A 289 -9.14 7.81 -28.08
CA VAL A 289 -9.24 9.09 -27.38
C VAL A 289 -7.95 9.42 -26.63
N SER A 290 -7.43 10.63 -26.82
CA SER A 290 -6.27 11.12 -26.07
C SER A 290 -6.68 11.87 -24.80
N PRO A 291 -5.80 11.97 -23.78
CA PRO A 291 -6.07 12.79 -22.60
C PRO A 291 -6.39 14.25 -22.91
N ASP A 292 -5.77 14.83 -23.95
CA ASP A 292 -5.99 16.22 -24.38
C ASP A 292 -7.41 16.47 -24.88
N GLU A 293 -8.06 15.44 -25.47
CA GLU A 293 -9.42 15.54 -26.02
C GLU A 293 -10.49 15.53 -24.92
N THR A 294 -10.16 15.01 -23.74
CA THR A 294 -11.11 14.90 -22.61
C THR A 294 -11.21 16.16 -21.75
N GLY A 295 -10.47 17.22 -22.08
CA GLY A 295 -10.39 18.42 -21.24
C GLY A 295 -9.64 18.20 -19.93
N GLY A 296 -8.90 17.10 -19.80
CA GLY A 296 -8.00 16.83 -18.70
C GLY A 296 -7.02 18.00 -18.53
N ALA A 297 -6.74 18.37 -17.29
CA ALA A 297 -5.96 19.55 -16.94
C ALA A 297 -4.67 19.63 -17.75
N LYS A 298 -4.59 20.61 -18.65
CA LYS A 298 -3.35 20.91 -19.34
C LYS A 298 -2.28 21.17 -18.32
N THR A 299 -1.16 20.48 -18.45
CA THR A 299 0.07 20.75 -17.70
C THR A 299 0.42 22.21 -17.86
N ARG A 300 0.40 22.96 -16.78
CA ARG A 300 1.15 24.22 -16.67
C ARG A 300 2.53 23.93 -16.10
#